data_68e42441700ff77d86721fd921061369
#
_entry.id   68e42441700ff77d86721fd921061369
#
_cell.length_a   1.000
_cell.length_b   1.000
_cell.length_c   1.000
_cell.angle_alpha   90.00
_cell.angle_beta   90.00
_cell.angle_gamma   90.00
#
_symmetry.space_group_name_H-M   'P 1'
#
loop_
_entity.id
_entity.type
_entity.pdbx_description
1 polymer ?
#
loop_
_entity_poly.entity_id
_entity_poly.type
_entity_poly.pdbx_seq_one_letter_code
_entity_poly.pdbx_strand_id
1 'polypeptide(L)'
;LFTVLLFILAGCNTTKLLYDFGDEIVSWQLDNYFDLTSEQEDWVEERVRMHLEWHRTEELPRYKNFLIEIQKSAKDGLTMSELDEGFSRFEAKSGRIFERLIPDTALFLTKLNPLQINNLEREMLEENEEMLERLESQQDRLQKRREDFLEQMEDWFGEFSPSQLEQIKLWQTEWFTESSDPIAARMEHPLKSQSQILTLLRSSPDNTQLEKWLRRWSSRWDSNENPERM
;
A
#
# COMPACT_ATOMS: atom_id res chain seq x y z
N LEU A 1 -6.86 11.19 -26.80
CA LEU A 1 -8.04 11.77 -26.11
C LEU A 1 -9.05 10.67 -25.75
N PHE A 2 -9.32 9.72 -26.66
CA PHE A 2 -10.28 8.61 -26.44
C PHE A 2 -9.85 7.62 -25.35
N THR A 3 -8.54 7.35 -25.22
CA THR A 3 -7.96 6.48 -24.19
C THR A 3 -8.06 7.07 -22.79
N VAL A 4 -7.88 8.39 -22.63
CA VAL A 4 -8.03 9.09 -21.34
C VAL A 4 -9.50 9.08 -20.88
N LEU A 5 -10.45 9.23 -21.82
CA LEU A 5 -11.88 9.16 -21.52
C LEU A 5 -12.32 7.75 -21.07
N LEU A 6 -11.70 6.68 -21.60
CA LEU A 6 -11.98 5.31 -21.20
C LEU A 6 -11.49 5.04 -19.75
N PHE A 7 -10.36 5.61 -19.34
CA PHE A 7 -9.85 5.50 -17.96
C PHE A 7 -10.72 6.24 -16.94
N ILE A 8 -11.33 7.37 -17.31
CA ILE A 8 -12.25 8.11 -16.42
C ILE A 8 -13.56 7.34 -16.22
N LEU A 9 -14.06 6.65 -17.25
CA LEU A 9 -15.25 5.80 -17.14
C LEU A 9 -14.98 4.50 -16.35
N ALA A 10 -13.77 3.95 -16.40
CA ALA A 10 -13.37 2.80 -15.59
C ALA A 10 -13.29 3.16 -14.09
N GLY A 11 -12.79 4.36 -13.73
CA GLY A 11 -12.67 4.79 -12.33
C GLY A 11 -14.02 4.89 -11.59
N CYS A 12 -15.07 5.36 -12.23
CA CYS A 12 -16.41 5.42 -11.61
C CYS A 12 -17.04 4.04 -11.38
N ASN A 13 -16.76 3.07 -12.25
CA ASN A 13 -17.26 1.71 -12.09
C ASN A 13 -16.55 0.93 -10.97
N THR A 14 -15.24 1.13 -10.81
CA THR A 14 -14.44 0.42 -9.79
C THR A 14 -14.84 0.83 -8.38
N THR A 15 -15.07 2.10 -8.12
CA THR A 15 -15.53 2.57 -6.80
C THR A 15 -16.92 2.03 -6.46
N LYS A 16 -17.85 2.02 -7.43
CA LYS A 16 -19.17 1.44 -7.22
C LYS A 16 -19.08 -0.05 -6.94
N LEU A 17 -18.29 -0.79 -7.70
CA LEU A 17 -18.06 -2.22 -7.51
C LEU A 17 -17.53 -2.53 -6.10
N LEU A 18 -16.59 -1.71 -5.59
CA LEU A 18 -16.05 -1.87 -4.24
C LEU A 18 -17.13 -1.71 -3.15
N TYR A 19 -18.09 -0.81 -3.32
CA TYR A 19 -19.18 -0.65 -2.35
C TYR A 19 -20.31 -1.65 -2.52
N ASP A 20 -20.49 -2.21 -3.70
CA ASP A 20 -21.53 -3.20 -3.99
C ASP A 20 -21.10 -4.62 -3.63
N PHE A 21 -19.80 -4.94 -3.69
CA PHE A 21 -19.24 -6.29 -3.51
C PHE A 21 -18.01 -6.30 -2.58
N GLY A 22 -17.75 -5.24 -1.86
CA GLY A 22 -16.53 -5.11 -1.05
C GLY A 22 -16.49 -6.08 0.14
N ASP A 23 -17.64 -6.42 0.71
CA ASP A 23 -17.76 -7.43 1.75
C ASP A 23 -17.35 -8.81 1.24
N GLU A 24 -17.86 -9.22 0.08
CA GLU A 24 -17.50 -10.50 -0.56
C GLU A 24 -16.02 -10.54 -0.98
N ILE A 25 -15.49 -9.44 -1.56
CA ILE A 25 -14.08 -9.34 -1.97
C ILE A 25 -13.16 -9.46 -0.76
N VAL A 26 -13.44 -8.74 0.33
CA VAL A 26 -12.62 -8.78 1.55
C VAL A 26 -12.73 -10.13 2.23
N SER A 27 -13.93 -10.73 2.29
CA SER A 27 -14.12 -12.06 2.85
C SER A 27 -13.31 -13.10 2.08
N TRP A 28 -13.39 -13.10 0.75
CA TRP A 28 -12.60 -13.98 -0.10
C TRP A 28 -11.08 -13.79 0.10
N GLN A 29 -10.63 -12.54 0.21
CA GLN A 29 -9.21 -12.24 0.46
C GLN A 29 -8.76 -12.78 1.82
N LEU A 30 -9.58 -12.59 2.87
CA LEU A 30 -9.26 -13.13 4.20
C LEU A 30 -9.32 -14.64 4.24
N ASP A 31 -10.22 -15.27 3.47
CA ASP A 31 -10.28 -16.73 3.37
C ASP A 31 -8.98 -17.33 2.82
N ASN A 32 -8.40 -16.72 1.79
CA ASN A 32 -7.09 -17.14 1.27
C ASN A 32 -6.00 -17.15 2.36
N TYR A 33 -5.98 -16.14 3.24
CA TYR A 33 -4.97 -16.04 4.30
C TYR A 33 -5.26 -16.95 5.50
N PHE A 34 -6.53 -17.13 5.86
CA PHE A 34 -6.91 -17.71 7.14
C PHE A 34 -7.66 -19.04 7.04
N ASP A 35 -8.08 -19.47 5.86
CA ASP A 35 -8.95 -20.65 5.69
C ASP A 35 -10.15 -20.55 6.65
N LEU A 36 -11.06 -19.62 6.34
CA LEU A 36 -12.14 -19.22 7.23
C LEU A 36 -13.18 -20.35 7.42
N THR A 37 -13.69 -20.46 8.63
CA THR A 37 -14.93 -21.25 8.83
C THR A 37 -16.13 -20.43 8.35
N SER A 38 -17.23 -21.09 7.99
CA SER A 38 -18.46 -20.39 7.55
C SER A 38 -18.96 -19.35 8.56
N GLU A 39 -18.80 -19.61 9.87
CA GLU A 39 -19.17 -18.64 10.91
C GLU A 39 -18.24 -17.41 10.91
N GLN A 40 -16.96 -17.60 10.60
CA GLN A 40 -16.00 -16.50 10.50
C GLN A 40 -16.26 -15.68 9.22
N GLU A 41 -16.57 -16.35 8.11
CA GLU A 41 -16.92 -15.74 6.84
C GLU A 41 -18.14 -14.83 6.99
N ASP A 42 -19.27 -15.36 7.51
CA ASP A 42 -20.49 -14.59 7.79
C ASP A 42 -20.22 -13.37 8.68
N TRP A 43 -19.39 -13.56 9.72
CA TRP A 43 -19.03 -12.48 10.64
C TRP A 43 -18.18 -11.41 9.96
N VAL A 44 -17.19 -11.80 9.14
CA VAL A 44 -16.36 -10.89 8.38
C VAL A 44 -17.19 -10.05 7.42
N GLU A 45 -18.05 -10.68 6.63
CA GLU A 45 -18.93 -10.00 5.68
C GLU A 45 -19.81 -8.95 6.37
N GLU A 46 -20.43 -9.31 7.50
CA GLU A 46 -21.24 -8.36 8.27
C GLU A 46 -20.40 -7.16 8.74
N ARG A 47 -19.18 -7.39 9.27
CA ARG A 47 -18.32 -6.31 9.76
C ARG A 47 -17.81 -5.42 8.62
N VAL A 48 -17.41 -6.00 7.51
CA VAL A 48 -16.97 -5.24 6.33
C VAL A 48 -18.11 -4.38 5.81
N ARG A 49 -19.33 -4.93 5.70
CA ARG A 49 -20.53 -4.17 5.28
C ARG A 49 -20.79 -2.97 6.20
N MET A 50 -20.69 -3.16 7.52
CA MET A 50 -20.83 -2.06 8.49
C MET A 50 -19.74 -0.99 8.31
N HIS A 51 -18.50 -1.39 8.06
CA HIS A 51 -17.39 -0.45 7.85
C HIS A 51 -17.50 0.29 6.51
N LEU A 52 -17.93 -0.38 5.44
CA LEU A 52 -18.20 0.24 4.14
C LEU A 52 -19.35 1.26 4.23
N GLU A 53 -20.42 0.93 4.94
CA GLU A 53 -21.55 1.86 5.16
C GLU A 53 -21.11 3.10 5.95
N TRP A 54 -20.35 2.91 7.05
CA TRP A 54 -19.76 4.03 7.80
C TRP A 54 -18.84 4.88 6.92
N HIS A 55 -17.96 4.25 6.13
CA HIS A 55 -17.07 4.96 5.23
C HIS A 55 -17.85 5.80 4.21
N ARG A 56 -18.89 5.22 3.64
CA ARG A 56 -19.76 5.89 2.67
C ARG A 56 -20.51 7.08 3.26
N THR A 57 -21.04 6.93 4.45
CA THR A 57 -21.94 7.92 5.08
C THR A 57 -21.19 8.99 5.87
N GLU A 58 -20.03 8.66 6.45
CA GLU A 58 -19.27 9.59 7.28
C GLU A 58 -17.96 10.06 6.67
N GLU A 59 -17.15 9.18 6.09
CA GLU A 59 -15.82 9.56 5.60
C GLU A 59 -15.84 10.17 4.19
N LEU A 60 -16.63 9.63 3.25
CA LEU A 60 -16.73 10.23 1.92
C LEU A 60 -17.20 11.70 1.92
N PRO A 61 -18.19 12.11 2.72
CA PRO A 61 -18.54 13.54 2.85
C PRO A 61 -17.37 14.40 3.37
N ARG A 62 -16.54 13.87 4.28
CA ARG A 62 -15.35 14.56 4.80
C ARG A 62 -14.27 14.70 3.73
N TYR A 63 -14.07 13.66 2.89
CA TYR A 63 -13.14 13.75 1.77
C TYR A 63 -13.61 14.75 0.72
N LYS A 64 -14.91 14.76 0.42
CA LYS A 64 -15.50 15.77 -0.47
C LYS A 64 -15.21 17.18 0.03
N ASN A 65 -15.47 17.46 1.30
CA ASN A 65 -15.23 18.79 1.88
C ASN A 65 -13.74 19.17 1.83
N PHE A 66 -12.86 18.23 2.16
CA PHE A 66 -11.42 18.44 2.07
C PHE A 66 -10.95 18.75 0.65
N LEU A 67 -11.46 18.03 -0.36
CA LEU A 67 -11.12 18.30 -1.76
C LEU A 67 -11.65 19.68 -2.24
N ILE A 68 -12.82 20.09 -1.75
CA ILE A 68 -13.36 21.45 -2.04
C ILE A 68 -12.46 22.53 -1.42
N GLU A 69 -11.93 22.31 -0.21
CA GLU A 69 -10.98 23.24 0.42
C GLU A 69 -9.69 23.33 -0.37
N ILE A 70 -9.08 22.18 -0.74
CA ILE A 70 -7.88 22.14 -1.60
C ILE A 70 -8.14 22.86 -2.93
N GLN A 71 -9.28 22.60 -3.58
CA GLN A 71 -9.63 23.27 -4.81
C GLN A 71 -9.73 24.80 -4.67
N LYS A 72 -10.19 25.28 -3.51
CA LYS A 72 -10.25 26.73 -3.24
C LYS A 72 -8.85 27.32 -3.05
N SER A 73 -8.00 26.66 -2.28
CA SER A 73 -6.61 27.11 -2.06
C SER A 73 -5.77 27.07 -3.33
N ALA A 74 -6.05 26.12 -4.25
CA ALA A 74 -5.31 25.99 -5.49
C ALA A 74 -5.63 27.06 -6.56
N LYS A 75 -6.61 27.96 -6.33
CA LYS A 75 -7.03 28.97 -7.35
C LYS A 75 -5.98 30.01 -7.66
N ASP A 76 -5.17 30.38 -6.70
CA ASP A 76 -4.08 31.36 -6.80
C ASP A 76 -2.69 30.70 -6.77
N GLY A 77 -2.65 29.38 -6.90
CA GLY A 77 -1.46 28.54 -6.78
C GLY A 77 -1.32 27.94 -5.38
N LEU A 78 -0.64 26.78 -5.27
CA LEU A 78 -0.35 26.13 -4.00
C LEU A 78 1.05 26.49 -3.54
N THR A 79 1.19 26.94 -2.31
CA THR A 79 2.47 27.08 -1.64
C THR A 79 2.94 25.72 -1.08
N MET A 80 4.24 25.58 -0.82
CA MET A 80 4.78 24.38 -0.18
C MET A 80 4.14 24.12 1.19
N SER A 81 3.88 25.18 1.97
CA SER A 81 3.22 25.06 3.27
C SER A 81 1.78 24.53 3.17
N GLU A 82 1.03 24.93 2.15
CA GLU A 82 -0.33 24.42 1.91
C GLU A 82 -0.33 22.97 1.43
N LEU A 83 0.71 22.57 0.68
CA LEU A 83 0.91 21.18 0.30
C LEU A 83 1.23 20.32 1.52
N ASP A 84 2.17 20.73 2.37
CA ASP A 84 2.54 20.00 3.60
C ASP A 84 1.35 19.88 4.57
N GLU A 85 0.57 20.96 4.74
CA GLU A 85 -0.67 20.91 5.54
C GLU A 85 -1.69 19.96 4.91
N GLY A 86 -1.85 20.00 3.58
CA GLY A 86 -2.73 19.12 2.83
C GLY A 86 -2.37 17.65 3.03
N PHE A 87 -1.08 17.30 2.95
CA PHE A 87 -0.59 15.95 3.20
C PHE A 87 -0.83 15.51 4.65
N SER A 88 -0.48 16.34 5.63
CA SER A 88 -0.71 16.04 7.07
C SER A 88 -2.19 15.80 7.36
N ARG A 89 -3.08 16.59 6.77
CA ARG A 89 -4.54 16.42 6.91
C ARG A 89 -5.06 15.16 6.20
N PHE A 90 -4.45 14.77 5.10
CA PHE A 90 -4.77 13.51 4.43
C PHE A 90 -4.33 12.30 5.26
N GLU A 91 -3.14 12.33 5.83
CA GLU A 91 -2.62 11.30 6.73
C GLU A 91 -3.52 11.11 7.96
N ALA A 92 -3.94 12.19 8.61
CA ALA A 92 -4.86 12.11 9.74
C ALA A 92 -6.21 11.45 9.38
N LYS A 93 -6.61 11.44 8.10
CA LYS A 93 -7.83 10.77 7.65
C LYS A 93 -7.64 9.25 7.50
N SER A 94 -6.49 8.79 7.00
CA SER A 94 -6.17 7.36 6.94
C SER A 94 -6.07 6.75 8.34
N GLY A 95 -5.49 7.46 9.30
CA GLY A 95 -5.44 7.04 10.70
C GLY A 95 -6.82 6.74 11.30
N ARG A 96 -7.85 7.50 10.93
CA ARG A 96 -9.24 7.26 11.37
C ARG A 96 -9.83 5.95 10.88
N ILE A 97 -9.48 5.54 9.66
CA ILE A 97 -9.92 4.24 9.11
C ILE A 97 -9.30 3.13 9.94
N PHE A 98 -7.99 3.17 10.17
CA PHE A 98 -7.32 2.16 11.00
C PHE A 98 -7.91 2.09 12.41
N GLU A 99 -8.09 3.24 13.09
CA GLU A 99 -8.69 3.29 14.42
C GLU A 99 -10.09 2.65 14.44
N ARG A 100 -10.87 2.79 13.37
CA ARG A 100 -12.19 2.18 13.25
C ARG A 100 -12.14 0.67 13.05
N LEU A 101 -11.13 0.16 12.31
CA LEU A 101 -10.99 -1.25 11.99
C LEU A 101 -10.34 -2.06 13.10
N ILE A 102 -9.44 -1.46 13.89
CA ILE A 102 -8.62 -2.15 14.91
C ILE A 102 -9.43 -3.02 15.87
N PRO A 103 -10.55 -2.58 16.48
CA PRO A 103 -11.28 -3.40 17.43
C PRO A 103 -11.81 -4.71 16.82
N ASP A 104 -12.40 -4.65 15.64
CA ASP A 104 -12.94 -5.83 14.96
C ASP A 104 -11.81 -6.73 14.44
N THR A 105 -10.73 -6.14 13.92
CA THR A 105 -9.53 -6.91 13.52
C THR A 105 -8.92 -7.64 14.71
N ALA A 106 -8.75 -6.98 15.86
CA ALA A 106 -8.22 -7.61 17.06
C ALA A 106 -9.13 -8.75 17.52
N LEU A 107 -10.44 -8.52 17.54
CA LEU A 107 -11.42 -9.54 17.91
C LEU A 107 -11.38 -10.76 16.98
N PHE A 108 -11.27 -10.55 15.67
CA PHE A 108 -11.11 -11.62 14.68
C PHE A 108 -9.85 -12.43 14.98
N LEU A 109 -8.72 -11.76 15.15
CA LEU A 109 -7.43 -12.41 15.38
C LEU A 109 -7.39 -13.24 16.67
N THR A 110 -8.17 -12.88 17.72
CA THR A 110 -8.28 -13.73 18.94
C THR A 110 -8.97 -15.07 18.69
N LYS A 111 -9.73 -15.19 17.61
CA LYS A 111 -10.52 -16.40 17.30
C LYS A 111 -9.80 -17.36 16.34
N LEU A 112 -8.59 -17.02 15.92
CA LEU A 112 -7.81 -17.88 15.03
C LEU A 112 -7.32 -19.14 15.76
N ASN A 113 -7.49 -20.27 15.13
CA ASN A 113 -6.93 -21.53 15.59
C ASN A 113 -5.49 -21.73 15.05
N PRO A 114 -4.73 -22.71 15.59
CA PRO A 114 -3.34 -22.95 15.17
C PRO A 114 -3.19 -23.29 13.68
N LEU A 115 -4.17 -23.93 13.03
CA LEU A 115 -4.11 -24.24 11.60
C LEU A 115 -4.24 -22.97 10.76
N GLN A 116 -5.12 -22.06 11.15
CA GLN A 116 -5.29 -20.76 10.51
C GLN A 116 -4.05 -19.88 10.64
N ILE A 117 -3.37 -19.91 11.79
CA ILE A 117 -2.09 -19.20 11.97
C ILE A 117 -0.99 -19.79 11.09
N ASN A 118 -0.96 -21.10 10.89
CA ASN A 118 -0.01 -21.74 9.97
C ASN A 118 -0.32 -21.42 8.52
N ASN A 119 -1.61 -21.34 8.15
CA ASN A 119 -2.02 -20.90 6.80
C ASN A 119 -1.56 -19.47 6.53
N LEU A 120 -1.82 -18.55 7.47
CA LEU A 120 -1.34 -17.17 7.40
C LEU A 120 0.18 -17.08 7.18
N GLU A 121 0.96 -17.88 7.91
CA GLU A 121 2.42 -17.92 7.75
C GLU A 121 2.83 -18.39 6.34
N ARG A 122 2.17 -19.42 5.81
CA ARG A 122 2.41 -19.93 4.46
C ARG A 122 2.13 -18.87 3.40
N GLU A 123 0.97 -18.23 3.46
CA GLU A 123 0.59 -17.16 2.53
C GLU A 123 1.56 -15.97 2.59
N MET A 124 1.98 -15.55 3.80
CA MET A 124 2.99 -14.52 3.96
C MET A 124 4.33 -14.88 3.32
N LEU A 125 4.75 -16.16 3.39
CA LEU A 125 5.98 -16.61 2.74
C LEU A 125 5.85 -16.58 1.21
N GLU A 126 4.73 -17.05 0.67
CA GLU A 126 4.46 -17.02 -0.77
C GLU A 126 4.44 -15.57 -1.29
N GLU A 127 3.78 -14.64 -0.60
CA GLU A 127 3.81 -13.21 -0.95
C GLU A 127 5.20 -12.58 -0.88
N ASN A 128 6.02 -12.99 0.09
CA ASN A 128 7.40 -12.51 0.19
C ASN A 128 8.25 -12.98 -1.00
N GLU A 129 8.06 -14.21 -1.46
CA GLU A 129 8.73 -14.73 -2.66
C GLU A 129 8.31 -13.94 -3.90
N GLU A 130 6.99 -13.73 -4.09
CA GLU A 130 6.48 -12.91 -5.20
C GLU A 130 6.94 -11.46 -5.14
N MET A 131 7.02 -10.88 -3.94
CA MET A 131 7.53 -9.52 -3.76
C MET A 131 9.01 -9.46 -4.14
N LEU A 132 9.81 -10.42 -3.72
CA LEU A 132 11.23 -10.52 -4.07
C LEU A 132 11.41 -10.60 -5.59
N GLU A 133 10.70 -11.50 -6.27
CA GLU A 133 10.73 -11.63 -7.72
C GLU A 133 10.33 -10.33 -8.44
N ARG A 134 9.31 -9.63 -7.94
CA ARG A 134 8.91 -8.33 -8.49
C ARG A 134 10.00 -7.27 -8.34
N LEU A 135 10.65 -7.22 -7.18
CA LEU A 135 11.75 -6.29 -6.92
C LEU A 135 12.96 -6.56 -7.80
N GLU A 136 13.36 -7.83 -7.93
CA GLU A 136 14.44 -8.26 -8.83
C GLU A 136 14.13 -7.92 -10.29
N SER A 137 12.92 -8.27 -10.76
CA SER A 137 12.51 -7.96 -12.15
C SER A 137 12.37 -6.45 -12.41
N GLN A 138 12.15 -5.63 -11.38
CA GLN A 138 12.15 -4.18 -11.50
C GLN A 138 13.58 -3.66 -11.72
N GLN A 139 14.56 -4.17 -10.98
CA GLN A 139 15.97 -3.82 -11.19
C GLN A 139 16.45 -4.20 -12.59
N ASP A 140 16.13 -5.40 -13.05
CA ASP A 140 16.48 -5.85 -14.41
C ASP A 140 15.86 -4.94 -15.49
N ARG A 141 14.59 -4.55 -15.33
CA ARG A 141 13.92 -3.62 -16.26
C ARG A 141 14.57 -2.23 -16.26
N LEU A 142 15.02 -1.73 -15.13
CA LEU A 142 15.72 -0.44 -15.08
C LEU A 142 17.11 -0.52 -15.69
N GLN A 143 17.84 -1.58 -15.42
CA GLN A 143 19.13 -1.82 -16.07
C GLN A 143 18.97 -1.86 -17.58
N LYS A 144 18.00 -2.62 -18.08
CA LYS A 144 17.68 -2.68 -19.51
C LYS A 144 17.30 -1.31 -20.08
N ARG A 145 16.49 -0.51 -19.38
CA ARG A 145 16.15 0.86 -19.84
C ARG A 145 17.37 1.77 -19.94
N ARG A 146 18.34 1.61 -19.05
CA ARG A 146 19.60 2.38 -19.11
C ARG A 146 20.43 1.99 -20.33
N GLU A 147 20.49 0.71 -20.62
CA GLU A 147 21.17 0.16 -21.80
C GLU A 147 20.49 0.61 -23.10
N ASP A 148 19.16 0.42 -23.22
CA ASP A 148 18.36 0.85 -24.37
C ASP A 148 18.46 2.37 -24.63
N PHE A 149 18.50 3.18 -23.55
CA PHE A 149 18.69 4.63 -23.66
C PHE A 149 20.07 4.99 -24.22
N LEU A 150 21.12 4.34 -23.75
CA LEU A 150 22.48 4.58 -24.24
C LEU A 150 22.58 4.20 -25.72
N GLU A 151 22.08 3.04 -26.11
CA GLU A 151 22.05 2.57 -27.49
C GLU A 151 21.31 3.55 -28.42
N GLN A 152 20.15 4.06 -28.02
CA GLN A 152 19.42 5.09 -28.78
C GLN A 152 20.20 6.39 -28.91
N MET A 153 20.91 6.81 -27.89
CA MET A 153 21.75 8.01 -27.91
C MET A 153 22.92 7.82 -28.89
N GLU A 154 23.55 6.65 -28.89
CA GLU A 154 24.63 6.31 -29.83
C GLU A 154 24.14 6.24 -31.28
N ASP A 155 22.94 5.71 -31.52
CA ASP A 155 22.31 5.71 -32.84
C ASP A 155 22.06 7.12 -33.42
N TRP A 156 21.73 8.08 -32.53
CA TRP A 156 21.45 9.45 -32.98
C TRP A 156 22.68 10.33 -33.08
N PHE A 157 23.66 10.14 -32.22
CA PHE A 157 24.80 11.06 -32.04
C PHE A 157 26.14 10.42 -32.39
N GLY A 158 26.18 9.10 -32.65
CA GLY A 158 27.39 8.33 -32.86
C GLY A 158 28.07 7.95 -31.53
N GLU A 159 29.24 7.31 -31.64
CA GLU A 159 30.02 6.85 -30.48
C GLU A 159 30.41 8.00 -29.55
N PHE A 160 30.22 7.80 -28.25
CA PHE A 160 30.57 8.77 -27.21
C PHE A 160 32.01 8.56 -26.71
N SER A 161 32.70 9.66 -26.43
CA SER A 161 33.99 9.60 -25.73
C SER A 161 33.80 9.10 -24.28
N PRO A 162 34.88 8.60 -23.64
CA PRO A 162 34.78 8.14 -22.24
C PRO A 162 34.24 9.19 -21.25
N SER A 163 34.57 10.46 -21.46
CA SER A 163 34.06 11.55 -20.62
C SER A 163 32.58 11.84 -20.83
N GLN A 164 32.07 11.70 -22.06
CA GLN A 164 30.64 11.82 -22.36
C GLN A 164 29.85 10.63 -21.78
N LEU A 165 30.38 9.41 -21.90
CA LEU A 165 29.75 8.23 -21.29
C LEU A 165 29.65 8.35 -19.76
N GLU A 166 30.67 8.90 -19.10
CA GLU A 166 30.64 9.16 -17.67
C GLU A 166 29.53 10.17 -17.31
N GLN A 167 29.39 11.24 -18.10
CA GLN A 167 28.33 12.23 -17.88
C GLN A 167 26.94 11.65 -18.13
N ILE A 168 26.77 10.84 -19.17
CA ILE A 168 25.50 10.15 -19.47
C ILE A 168 25.13 9.21 -18.31
N LYS A 169 26.07 8.46 -17.76
CA LYS A 169 25.83 7.60 -16.59
C LYS A 169 25.40 8.37 -15.35
N LEU A 170 25.96 9.56 -15.13
CA LEU A 170 25.51 10.45 -14.04
C LEU A 170 24.05 10.89 -14.26
N TRP A 171 23.69 11.32 -15.47
CA TRP A 171 22.30 11.69 -15.80
C TRP A 171 21.35 10.49 -15.70
N GLN A 172 21.76 9.30 -16.15
CA GLN A 172 20.96 8.09 -15.98
C GLN A 172 20.71 7.79 -14.49
N THR A 173 21.66 8.07 -13.62
CA THR A 173 21.48 7.87 -12.18
C THR A 173 20.48 8.86 -11.60
N GLU A 174 20.40 10.09 -12.10
CA GLU A 174 19.43 11.09 -11.68
C GLU A 174 18.01 10.83 -12.26
N TRP A 175 17.93 10.41 -13.51
CA TRP A 175 16.64 10.26 -14.21
C TRP A 175 15.99 8.89 -14.05
N PHE A 176 16.79 7.84 -13.91
CA PHE A 176 16.32 6.50 -13.60
C PHE A 176 16.62 6.19 -12.13
N THR A 177 16.15 7.06 -11.24
CA THR A 177 16.21 6.79 -9.81
C THR A 177 15.25 5.67 -9.46
N GLU A 178 15.82 4.57 -9.06
CA GLU A 178 15.16 3.61 -8.18
C GLU A 178 15.36 4.09 -6.74
N SER A 179 14.48 3.66 -5.85
CA SER A 179 14.83 3.66 -4.43
C SER A 179 16.24 3.08 -4.31
N SER A 180 17.17 3.88 -3.84
CA SER A 180 18.59 3.49 -3.66
C SER A 180 18.76 2.41 -2.59
N ASP A 181 17.65 2.02 -1.95
CA ASP A 181 17.67 1.02 -0.90
C ASP A 181 17.84 -0.38 -1.48
N PRO A 182 18.78 -1.16 -0.96
CA PRO A 182 18.92 -2.55 -1.32
C PRO A 182 17.61 -3.31 -1.15
N ILE A 183 17.33 -4.30 -2.01
CA ILE A 183 16.14 -5.17 -1.89
C ILE A 183 15.98 -5.68 -0.46
N ALA A 184 17.09 -6.07 0.19
CA ALA A 184 17.09 -6.53 1.57
C ALA A 184 16.52 -5.47 2.55
N ALA A 185 16.85 -4.19 2.38
CA ALA A 185 16.31 -3.10 3.22
C ALA A 185 14.81 -2.90 3.00
N ARG A 186 14.35 -3.00 1.74
CA ARG A 186 12.91 -2.91 1.39
C ARG A 186 12.09 -4.08 1.96
N MET A 187 12.69 -5.25 2.09
CA MET A 187 12.07 -6.45 2.66
C MET A 187 12.13 -6.49 4.19
N GLU A 188 13.07 -5.79 4.83
CA GLU A 188 13.32 -5.89 6.28
C GLU A 188 12.09 -5.55 7.11
N HIS A 189 11.42 -4.44 6.79
CA HIS A 189 10.29 -3.96 7.56
C HIS A 189 9.05 -4.88 7.45
N PRO A 190 8.59 -5.30 6.26
CA PRO A 190 7.53 -6.29 6.13
C PRO A 190 7.83 -7.59 6.88
N LEU A 191 9.01 -8.19 6.67
CA LEU A 191 9.41 -9.45 7.30
C LEU A 191 9.42 -9.35 8.83
N LYS A 192 9.91 -8.23 9.37
CA LYS A 192 9.91 -7.99 10.81
C LYS A 192 8.50 -7.88 11.38
N SER A 193 7.60 -7.18 10.69
CA SER A 193 6.20 -7.03 11.11
C SER A 193 5.46 -8.37 11.06
N GLN A 194 5.66 -9.16 10.02
CA GLN A 194 5.10 -10.51 9.88
C GLN A 194 5.59 -11.45 11.01
N SER A 195 6.89 -11.46 11.28
CA SER A 195 7.45 -12.25 12.38
C SER A 195 6.89 -11.85 13.75
N GLN A 196 6.70 -10.56 14.00
CA GLN A 196 6.13 -10.05 15.25
C GLN A 196 4.68 -10.49 15.44
N ILE A 197 3.83 -10.36 14.39
CA ILE A 197 2.42 -10.75 14.50
C ILE A 197 2.26 -12.27 14.64
N LEU A 198 3.00 -13.08 13.90
CA LEU A 198 2.96 -14.53 14.03
C LEU A 198 3.39 -14.99 15.43
N THR A 199 4.45 -14.40 15.98
CA THR A 199 4.89 -14.68 17.36
C THR A 199 3.80 -14.31 18.37
N LEU A 200 3.16 -13.14 18.18
CA LEU A 200 2.08 -12.70 19.06
C LEU A 200 0.89 -13.65 18.97
N LEU A 201 0.41 -14.00 17.79
CA LEU A 201 -0.73 -14.91 17.58
C LEU A 201 -0.50 -16.29 18.22
N ARG A 202 0.70 -16.84 18.09
CA ARG A 202 1.08 -18.13 18.70
C ARG A 202 1.13 -18.09 20.22
N SER A 203 1.23 -16.92 20.82
CA SER A 203 1.17 -16.75 22.29
C SER A 203 -0.26 -16.72 22.85
N SER A 204 -1.30 -16.90 22.02
CA SER A 204 -2.71 -16.78 22.39
C SER A 204 -3.03 -15.45 23.07
N PRO A 205 -2.82 -14.32 22.37
CA PRO A 205 -2.98 -12.99 22.95
C PRO A 205 -4.43 -12.67 23.26
N ASP A 206 -4.65 -11.80 24.24
CA ASP A 206 -5.95 -11.18 24.44
C ASP A 206 -6.21 -10.03 23.46
N ASN A 207 -7.47 -9.55 23.42
CA ASN A 207 -7.88 -8.48 22.53
C ASN A 207 -7.06 -7.20 22.74
N THR A 208 -6.74 -6.84 23.98
CA THR A 208 -6.00 -5.62 24.34
C THR A 208 -4.56 -5.67 23.80
N GLN A 209 -3.92 -6.83 23.87
CA GLN A 209 -2.57 -7.04 23.33
C GLN A 209 -2.56 -6.88 21.81
N LEU A 210 -3.56 -7.41 21.11
CA LEU A 210 -3.71 -7.27 19.68
C LEU A 210 -4.02 -5.84 19.25
N GLU A 211 -4.97 -5.17 19.91
CA GLU A 211 -5.24 -3.75 19.64
C GLU A 211 -3.99 -2.89 19.81
N LYS A 212 -3.23 -3.11 20.89
CA LYS A 212 -1.98 -2.37 21.14
C LYS A 212 -0.94 -2.61 20.05
N TRP A 213 -0.83 -3.85 19.54
CA TRP A 213 0.08 -4.16 18.45
C TRP A 213 -0.37 -3.50 17.15
N LEU A 214 -1.67 -3.62 16.80
CA LEU A 214 -2.26 -3.03 15.60
C LEU A 214 -2.12 -1.51 15.57
N ARG A 215 -2.37 -0.80 16.70
CA ARG A 215 -2.17 0.66 16.81
C ARG A 215 -0.71 1.05 16.60
N ARG A 216 0.24 0.29 17.14
CA ARG A 216 1.66 0.53 16.93
C ARG A 216 2.09 0.26 15.49
N TRP A 217 1.51 -0.75 14.88
CA TRP A 217 1.78 -1.07 13.49
C TRP A 217 1.21 0.01 12.56
N SER A 218 -0.04 0.42 12.74
CA SER A 218 -0.67 1.46 11.92
C SER A 218 -0.01 2.83 12.06
N SER A 219 0.45 3.21 13.27
CA SER A 219 1.12 4.50 13.47
C SER A 219 2.45 4.66 12.72
N ARG A 220 3.08 3.56 12.32
CA ARG A 220 4.29 3.60 11.49
C ARG A 220 4.00 3.93 10.04
N TRP A 221 2.78 3.68 9.56
CA TRP A 221 2.35 4.13 8.24
C TRP A 221 2.16 5.65 8.16
N ASP A 222 1.87 6.27 9.30
CA ASP A 222 1.70 7.73 9.42
C ASP A 222 3.03 8.47 9.70
N SER A 223 4.09 7.76 10.11
CA SER A 223 5.40 8.37 10.36
C SER A 223 6.27 8.42 9.09
N ASN A 224 7.10 9.48 8.97
CA ASN A 224 8.11 9.63 7.92
C ASN A 224 9.19 8.50 7.87
N GLU A 225 9.04 7.48 8.72
CA GLU A 225 9.91 6.29 8.75
C GLU A 225 9.48 5.20 7.76
N ASN A 226 8.46 5.46 6.93
CA ASN A 226 8.06 4.52 5.88
C ASN A 226 9.00 4.68 4.66
N PRO A 227 9.86 3.69 4.36
CA PRO A 227 10.79 3.76 3.24
C PRO A 227 10.10 3.81 1.86
N GLU A 228 8.81 3.48 1.76
CA GLU A 228 8.06 3.58 0.49
C GLU A 228 7.64 5.02 0.15
N ARG A 229 7.89 6.00 1.04
CA ARG A 229 7.55 7.42 0.83
C ARG A 229 8.72 8.28 0.36
N MET A 230 9.93 7.74 0.26
CA MET A 230 11.09 8.41 -0.33
C MET A 230 11.32 7.91 -1.74
#